data_f3cf3c1435693d6f49960900c7fc39e7
#
_entry.id   f3cf3c1435693d6f49960900c7fc39e7
#
_cell.length_a   1.000
_cell.length_b   1.000
_cell.length_c   1.000
_cell.angle_alpha   90.00
_cell.angle_beta   90.00
_cell.angle_gamma   90.00
#
_symmetry.space_group_name_H-M   'P 1'
#
loop_
_entity.id
_entity.type
_entity.pdbx_description
1 polymer ?
#
loop_
_entity_poly.entity_id
_entity_poly.type
_entity_poly.pdbx_seq_one_letter_code
_entity_poly.pdbx_strand_id
1 'polypeptide(L)'
;LALTQMGHNDIADSSRPVFDGATGQHEAVAEHGGLSALGKNAVRSINALGGIIDISQLSKAAALQVLALSDAPVIASHSNVWQLSNVSRNLSDEEIDRIGESGGVIHVAPFRGYLFDSSDETLDQAIRAARQVAGITEDFYYPFELYWEIEDEAVQQKFLRTVSDLLGPGSIGDVIDHIDYIVSRIGVDHVGIGTDFNHGSGITGFNDASEALNVTIGLLARGYSAEDIHKIWGGNFLRVFRAVAVSKDKAIKE
;
A
#
# COMPACT_ATOMS: atom_id res chain seq x y z
N LEU A 1 12.79 -0.15 -5.83
CA LEU A 1 13.35 -0.68 -4.57
C LEU A 1 12.45 -0.29 -3.41
N ALA A 2 11.85 -1.25 -2.70
CA ALA A 2 11.18 -1.02 -1.43
C ALA A 2 12.21 -0.84 -0.31
N LEU A 3 11.93 0.06 0.63
CA LEU A 3 12.84 0.38 1.74
C LEU A 3 12.51 -0.42 3.01
N THR A 4 11.24 -0.78 3.18
CA THR A 4 10.76 -1.66 4.26
C THR A 4 9.80 -2.71 3.73
N GLN A 5 9.44 -3.64 4.61
CA GLN A 5 8.29 -4.50 4.46
C GLN A 5 7.54 -4.54 5.80
N MET A 6 7.22 -5.68 6.37
CA MET A 6 6.75 -5.77 7.75
C MET A 6 7.93 -5.61 8.69
N GLY A 7 7.74 -4.83 9.75
CA GLY A 7 8.78 -4.49 10.71
C GLY A 7 9.66 -3.33 10.29
N HIS A 8 10.19 -2.65 11.30
CA HIS A 8 11.21 -1.63 11.12
C HIS A 8 12.53 -2.27 10.69
N ASN A 9 13.42 -1.47 10.12
CA ASN A 9 14.77 -1.89 9.81
C ASN A 9 15.73 -0.70 9.90
N ASP A 10 17.03 -0.92 9.69
CA ASP A 10 18.06 0.13 9.78
C ASP A 10 17.83 1.32 8.81
N ILE A 11 16.92 1.19 7.84
CA ILE A 11 16.64 2.21 6.81
C ILE A 11 15.45 3.08 7.20
N ALA A 12 14.33 2.47 7.62
CA ALA A 12 13.08 3.20 7.81
C ALA A 12 12.09 2.49 8.73
N ASP A 13 11.16 3.28 9.25
CA ASP A 13 10.00 2.77 9.95
C ASP A 13 8.97 2.21 8.95
N SER A 14 8.46 1.03 9.26
CA SER A 14 7.36 0.37 8.54
C SER A 14 6.00 0.91 9.01
N SER A 15 5.00 0.82 8.14
CA SER A 15 3.58 1.02 8.51
C SER A 15 3.05 -0.10 9.42
N ARG A 16 3.80 -1.17 9.61
CA ARG A 16 3.45 -2.34 10.42
C ARG A 16 4.65 -2.81 11.24
N PRO A 17 4.83 -2.31 12.47
CA PRO A 17 5.73 -2.91 13.44
C PRO A 17 5.37 -4.38 13.67
N VAL A 18 6.34 -5.20 13.98
CA VAL A 18 6.15 -6.62 14.24
C VAL A 18 6.55 -6.99 15.66
N PHE A 19 6.14 -8.18 16.08
CA PHE A 19 6.60 -8.78 17.32
C PHE A 19 8.02 -9.34 17.11
N ASP A 20 8.94 -8.92 17.95
CA ASP A 20 10.29 -9.49 17.99
C ASP A 20 10.31 -10.73 18.86
N GLY A 21 10.33 -11.89 18.23
CA GLY A 21 10.39 -13.18 18.94
C GLY A 21 11.68 -13.39 19.74
N ALA A 22 12.75 -12.65 19.47
CA ALA A 22 14.01 -12.74 20.22
C ALA A 22 13.94 -12.00 21.57
N THR A 23 13.23 -10.87 21.60
CA THR A 23 13.05 -10.06 22.81
C THR A 23 11.73 -10.31 23.51
N GLY A 24 10.75 -10.95 22.84
CA GLY A 24 9.40 -11.17 23.35
C GLY A 24 8.58 -9.88 23.46
N GLN A 25 8.91 -8.86 22.70
CA GLN A 25 8.24 -7.55 22.72
C GLN A 25 7.81 -7.12 21.31
N HIS A 26 6.75 -6.32 21.25
CA HIS A 26 6.40 -5.60 20.01
C HIS A 26 7.41 -4.48 19.74
N GLU A 27 7.74 -4.27 18.48
CA GLU A 27 8.43 -3.07 18.05
C GLU A 27 7.66 -1.81 18.48
N ALA A 28 8.36 -0.72 18.75
CA ALA A 28 7.73 0.56 18.98
C ALA A 28 6.96 1.00 17.73
N VAL A 29 6.02 1.94 17.88
CA VAL A 29 5.27 2.55 16.77
C VAL A 29 6.20 3.18 15.73
N ALA A 30 7.34 3.70 16.19
CA ALA A 30 8.39 4.25 15.34
C ALA A 30 9.75 4.06 16.06
N GLU A 31 10.75 3.65 15.31
CA GLU A 31 12.13 3.53 15.79
C GLU A 31 12.97 4.76 15.40
N HIS A 32 12.75 5.28 14.19
CA HIS A 32 13.53 6.38 13.61
C HIS A 32 12.75 7.69 13.45
N GLY A 33 11.44 7.68 13.68
CA GLY A 33 10.56 8.79 13.33
C GLY A 33 10.45 8.99 11.82
N GLY A 34 10.52 7.92 11.06
CA GLY A 34 10.48 7.85 9.60
C GLY A 34 11.73 7.23 9.00
N LEU A 35 12.53 7.99 8.24
CA LEU A 35 13.80 7.53 7.71
C LEU A 35 14.94 7.73 8.72
N SER A 36 15.77 6.71 8.89
CA SER A 36 17.05 6.83 9.58
C SER A 36 18.05 7.69 8.79
N ALA A 37 19.23 7.96 9.36
CA ALA A 37 20.31 8.60 8.62
C ALA A 37 20.78 7.74 7.42
N LEU A 38 20.81 6.41 7.58
CA LEU A 38 21.12 5.48 6.50
C LEU A 38 20.01 5.52 5.43
N GLY A 39 18.74 5.57 5.83
CA GLY A 39 17.61 5.66 4.92
C GLY A 39 17.63 6.92 4.07
N LYS A 40 17.94 8.07 4.65
CA LYS A 40 18.11 9.33 3.90
C LYS A 40 19.22 9.23 2.86
N ASN A 41 20.33 8.57 3.20
CA ASN A 41 21.42 8.32 2.26
C ASN A 41 21.03 7.30 1.17
N ALA A 42 20.25 6.27 1.53
CA ALA A 42 19.74 5.29 0.58
C ALA A 42 18.84 5.95 -0.48
N VAL A 43 17.92 6.85 -0.10
CA VAL A 43 17.09 7.62 -1.03
C VAL A 43 17.94 8.37 -2.06
N ARG A 44 18.96 9.12 -1.60
CA ARG A 44 19.86 9.87 -2.50
C ARG A 44 20.64 8.93 -3.44
N SER A 45 21.15 7.82 -2.90
CA SER A 45 21.90 6.84 -3.69
C SER A 45 21.03 6.16 -4.75
N ILE A 46 19.78 5.81 -4.42
CA ILE A 46 18.83 5.21 -5.36
C ILE A 46 18.52 6.20 -6.49
N ASN A 47 18.29 7.48 -6.17
CA ASN A 47 18.08 8.53 -7.18
C ASN A 47 19.31 8.69 -8.09
N ALA A 48 20.51 8.77 -7.52
CA ALA A 48 21.75 8.90 -8.28
C ALA A 48 21.99 7.70 -9.21
N LEU A 49 21.55 6.50 -8.83
CA LEU A 49 21.64 5.29 -9.64
C LEU A 49 20.52 5.17 -10.68
N GLY A 50 19.51 6.04 -10.66
CA GLY A 50 18.34 5.95 -11.51
C GLY A 50 17.40 4.81 -11.12
N GLY A 51 17.31 4.52 -9.83
CA GLY A 51 16.38 3.53 -9.28
C GLY A 51 15.04 4.15 -8.92
N ILE A 52 13.94 3.39 -9.08
CA ILE A 52 12.62 3.78 -8.60
C ILE A 52 12.51 3.42 -7.11
N ILE A 53 12.08 4.38 -6.29
CA ILE A 53 11.77 4.13 -4.88
C ILE A 53 10.31 3.74 -4.76
N ASP A 54 10.06 2.63 -4.09
CA ASP A 54 8.74 2.15 -3.73
C ASP A 54 8.47 2.51 -2.26
N ILE A 55 7.43 3.28 -2.04
CA ILE A 55 7.03 3.74 -0.69
C ILE A 55 5.95 2.87 -0.04
N SER A 56 5.47 1.83 -0.73
CA SER A 56 4.56 0.88 -0.10
C SER A 56 5.21 0.26 1.13
N GLN A 57 4.41 0.11 2.18
CA GLN A 57 4.82 -0.41 3.50
C GLN A 57 5.65 0.54 4.38
N LEU A 58 6.05 1.70 3.90
CA LEU A 58 6.64 2.72 4.76
C LEU A 58 5.60 3.27 5.76
N SER A 59 6.06 3.66 6.94
CA SER A 59 5.24 4.51 7.81
C SER A 59 4.93 5.83 7.09
N LYS A 60 3.80 6.47 7.44
CA LYS A 60 3.45 7.78 6.87
C LYS A 60 4.61 8.79 6.97
N ALA A 61 5.29 8.83 8.13
CA ALA A 61 6.43 9.74 8.33
C ALA A 61 7.58 9.42 7.36
N ALA A 62 7.91 8.14 7.16
CA ALA A 62 8.95 7.73 6.23
C ALA A 62 8.57 8.03 4.77
N ALA A 63 7.32 7.74 4.37
CA ALA A 63 6.82 8.02 3.03
C ALA A 63 6.90 9.51 2.69
N LEU A 64 6.43 10.39 3.59
CA LEU A 64 6.51 11.85 3.41
C LEU A 64 7.95 12.35 3.37
N GLN A 65 8.86 11.76 4.15
CA GLN A 65 10.28 12.10 4.10
C GLN A 65 10.94 11.65 2.79
N VAL A 66 10.58 10.47 2.24
CA VAL A 66 11.02 10.05 0.91
C VAL A 66 10.55 11.03 -0.15
N LEU A 67 9.26 11.39 -0.15
CA LEU A 67 8.66 12.34 -1.09
C LEU A 67 9.31 13.74 -1.03
N ALA A 68 9.75 14.16 0.16
CA ALA A 68 10.46 15.42 0.34
C ALA A 68 11.93 15.38 -0.10
N LEU A 69 12.56 14.20 -0.12
CA LEU A 69 13.98 14.03 -0.41
C LEU A 69 14.26 13.53 -1.83
N SER A 70 13.29 12.86 -2.46
CA SER A 70 13.48 12.27 -3.79
C SER A 70 13.43 13.35 -4.87
N ASP A 71 14.45 13.37 -5.71
CA ASP A 71 14.53 14.23 -6.92
C ASP A 71 13.81 13.57 -8.12
N ALA A 72 13.24 12.38 -7.95
CA ALA A 72 12.58 11.60 -8.97
C ALA A 72 11.21 11.12 -8.51
N PRO A 73 10.26 10.87 -9.45
CA PRO A 73 8.98 10.29 -9.11
C PRO A 73 9.12 8.95 -8.39
N VAL A 74 8.26 8.72 -7.40
CA VAL A 74 8.19 7.46 -6.64
C VAL A 74 7.01 6.61 -7.07
N ILE A 75 6.96 5.36 -6.62
CA ILE A 75 5.76 4.53 -6.73
C ILE A 75 5.29 4.08 -5.35
N ALA A 76 3.99 3.84 -5.22
CA ALA A 76 3.43 2.95 -4.23
C ALA A 76 2.96 1.70 -5.00
N SER A 77 3.71 0.60 -4.91
CA SER A 77 3.49 -0.58 -5.76
C SER A 77 2.25 -1.38 -5.40
N HIS A 78 1.76 -1.25 -4.16
CA HIS A 78 0.59 -1.95 -3.64
C HIS A 78 0.03 -1.23 -2.41
N SER A 79 -0.64 -0.11 -2.63
CA SER A 79 -1.23 0.71 -1.55
C SER A 79 -2.59 1.25 -1.97
N ASN A 80 -3.52 1.29 -1.03
CA ASN A 80 -4.88 1.73 -1.28
C ASN A 80 -5.17 3.06 -0.55
N VAL A 81 -6.43 3.43 -0.40
CA VAL A 81 -6.86 4.73 0.12
C VAL A 81 -7.33 4.60 1.58
N TRP A 82 -6.71 5.32 2.48
CA TRP A 82 -7.03 5.29 3.91
C TRP A 82 -8.44 5.84 4.21
N GLN A 83 -8.91 6.82 3.46
CA GLN A 83 -10.25 7.41 3.64
C GLN A 83 -11.38 6.43 3.33
N LEU A 84 -11.14 5.42 2.49
CA LEU A 84 -12.10 4.36 2.19
C LEU A 84 -11.94 3.17 3.12
N SER A 85 -10.68 2.81 3.43
CA SER A 85 -10.33 1.71 4.33
C SER A 85 -9.28 2.18 5.31
N ASN A 86 -9.69 2.47 6.53
CA ASN A 86 -8.85 3.02 7.61
C ASN A 86 -7.90 1.95 8.18
N VAL A 87 -6.85 1.67 7.43
CA VAL A 87 -5.78 0.74 7.85
C VAL A 87 -4.40 1.38 7.68
N SER A 88 -3.45 0.99 8.52
CA SER A 88 -2.09 1.57 8.55
C SER A 88 -1.33 1.43 7.23
N ARG A 89 -1.70 0.47 6.39
CA ARG A 89 -1.11 0.19 5.07
C ARG A 89 -1.60 1.10 3.96
N ASN A 90 -2.73 1.77 4.15
CA ASN A 90 -3.34 2.61 3.15
C ASN A 90 -2.82 4.05 3.27
N LEU A 91 -2.77 4.74 2.12
CA LEU A 91 -2.23 6.08 2.01
C LEU A 91 -3.26 7.12 2.44
N SER A 92 -2.82 8.03 3.30
CA SER A 92 -3.61 9.22 3.66
C SER A 92 -3.69 10.20 2.49
N ASP A 93 -4.64 11.11 2.55
CA ASP A 93 -4.81 12.19 1.57
C ASP A 93 -3.54 12.99 1.33
N GLU A 94 -2.80 13.30 2.40
CA GLU A 94 -1.53 14.03 2.31
C GLU A 94 -0.48 13.24 1.50
N GLU A 95 -0.37 11.93 1.73
CA GLU A 95 0.56 11.09 0.96
C GLU A 95 0.14 11.01 -0.51
N ILE A 96 -1.16 10.83 -0.79
CA ILE A 96 -1.71 10.80 -2.15
C ILE A 96 -1.39 12.10 -2.89
N ASP A 97 -1.65 13.26 -2.27
CA ASP A 97 -1.35 14.57 -2.86
C ASP A 97 0.13 14.72 -3.17
N ARG A 98 1.01 14.36 -2.23
CA ARG A 98 2.46 14.46 -2.41
C ARG A 98 2.99 13.50 -3.48
N ILE A 99 2.38 12.31 -3.64
CA ILE A 99 2.71 11.40 -4.73
C ILE A 99 2.33 12.03 -6.07
N GLY A 100 1.14 12.61 -6.18
CA GLY A 100 0.71 13.34 -7.38
C GLY A 100 1.65 14.50 -7.73
N GLU A 101 2.01 15.35 -6.76
CA GLU A 101 2.96 16.45 -6.93
C GLU A 101 4.34 15.98 -7.41
N SER A 102 4.81 14.83 -6.94
CA SER A 102 6.08 14.24 -7.35
C SER A 102 6.06 13.64 -8.76
N GLY A 103 4.89 13.53 -9.40
CA GLY A 103 4.71 12.80 -10.64
C GLY A 103 4.69 11.28 -10.47
N GLY A 104 4.49 10.78 -9.25
CA GLY A 104 4.48 9.35 -8.91
C GLY A 104 3.23 8.60 -9.35
N VAL A 105 3.14 7.33 -8.96
CA VAL A 105 2.02 6.44 -9.28
C VAL A 105 1.67 5.57 -8.08
N ILE A 106 0.38 5.46 -7.79
CA ILE A 106 -0.19 4.58 -6.76
C ILE A 106 -0.83 3.38 -7.45
N HIS A 107 -0.38 2.18 -7.13
CA HIS A 107 -0.95 0.94 -7.65
C HIS A 107 -1.91 0.36 -6.61
N VAL A 108 -3.20 0.33 -6.95
CA VAL A 108 -4.25 -0.21 -6.10
C VAL A 108 -4.17 -1.73 -6.10
N ALA A 109 -4.10 -2.33 -4.90
CA ALA A 109 -3.99 -3.78 -4.73
C ALA A 109 -5.35 -4.41 -4.39
N PRO A 110 -5.69 -5.57 -4.99
CA PRO A 110 -6.94 -6.29 -4.73
C PRO A 110 -6.86 -7.10 -3.42
N PHE A 111 -6.41 -6.48 -2.33
CA PHE A 111 -6.29 -7.14 -1.04
C PHE A 111 -7.46 -6.76 -0.14
N ARG A 112 -8.28 -7.74 0.27
CA ARG A 112 -9.53 -7.51 1.03
C ARG A 112 -9.32 -6.66 2.29
N GLY A 113 -8.22 -6.87 3.00
CA GLY A 113 -7.88 -6.10 4.19
C GLY A 113 -7.54 -4.64 3.93
N TYR A 114 -7.40 -4.22 2.67
CA TYR A 114 -7.16 -2.83 2.27
C TYR A 114 -8.37 -2.18 1.59
N LEU A 115 -9.43 -2.96 1.30
CA LEU A 115 -10.55 -2.56 0.43
C LEU A 115 -11.90 -2.47 1.15
N PHE A 116 -12.01 -2.86 2.43
CA PHE A 116 -13.30 -2.83 3.11
C PHE A 116 -13.74 -1.38 3.39
N ASP A 117 -15.06 -1.18 3.41
CA ASP A 117 -15.65 0.12 3.74
C ASP A 117 -15.57 0.38 5.26
N SER A 118 -14.62 1.19 5.68
CA SER A 118 -14.46 1.57 7.08
C SER A 118 -15.45 2.65 7.54
N SER A 119 -16.28 3.19 6.67
CA SER A 119 -17.40 4.05 7.06
C SER A 119 -18.59 3.24 7.60
N ASP A 120 -18.63 1.93 7.35
CA ASP A 120 -19.51 1.01 8.06
C ASP A 120 -19.00 0.76 9.48
N GLU A 121 -19.47 1.59 10.40
CA GLU A 121 -19.09 1.52 11.83
C GLU A 121 -19.35 0.16 12.45
N THR A 122 -20.37 -0.57 11.97
CA THR A 122 -20.72 -1.90 12.48
C THR A 122 -19.66 -2.93 12.07
N LEU A 123 -19.22 -2.88 10.82
CA LEU A 123 -18.15 -3.72 10.29
C LEU A 123 -16.83 -3.42 10.98
N ASP A 124 -16.44 -2.13 11.06
CA ASP A 124 -15.19 -1.71 11.69
C ASP A 124 -15.13 -2.14 13.17
N GLN A 125 -16.20 -1.92 13.93
CA GLN A 125 -16.29 -2.36 15.33
C GLN A 125 -16.21 -3.89 15.46
N ALA A 126 -16.83 -4.66 14.56
CA ALA A 126 -16.78 -6.11 14.58
C ALA A 126 -15.36 -6.64 14.31
N ILE A 127 -14.63 -6.03 13.37
CA ILE A 127 -13.22 -6.38 13.09
C ILE A 127 -12.33 -6.07 14.31
N ARG A 128 -12.48 -4.89 14.91
CA ARG A 128 -11.74 -4.51 16.13
C ARG A 128 -12.04 -5.45 17.30
N ALA A 129 -13.30 -5.83 17.49
CA ALA A 129 -13.68 -6.81 18.52
C ALA A 129 -13.04 -8.19 18.27
N ALA A 130 -12.99 -8.65 17.01
CA ALA A 130 -12.31 -9.89 16.66
C ALA A 130 -10.79 -9.83 16.99
N ARG A 131 -10.14 -8.70 16.70
CA ARG A 131 -8.73 -8.43 17.06
C ARG A 131 -8.52 -8.50 18.58
N GLN A 132 -9.35 -7.80 19.33
CA GLN A 132 -9.29 -7.80 20.80
C GLN A 132 -9.42 -9.22 21.39
N VAL A 133 -10.38 -10.01 20.89
CA VAL A 133 -10.57 -11.41 21.33
C VAL A 133 -9.33 -12.27 21.02
N ALA A 134 -8.61 -11.96 19.95
CA ALA A 134 -7.37 -12.62 19.56
C ALA A 134 -6.12 -12.10 20.31
N GLY A 135 -6.27 -11.06 21.15
CA GLY A 135 -5.15 -10.45 21.89
C GLY A 135 -4.29 -9.51 21.06
N ILE A 136 -4.76 -9.06 19.88
CA ILE A 136 -4.04 -8.12 19.01
C ILE A 136 -4.27 -6.70 19.52
N THR A 137 -3.18 -5.92 19.66
CA THR A 137 -3.24 -4.53 20.11
C THR A 137 -3.84 -3.60 19.04
N GLU A 138 -4.35 -2.43 19.45
CA GLU A 138 -4.95 -1.42 18.59
C GLU A 138 -3.97 -0.33 18.13
N ASP A 139 -2.68 -0.45 18.44
CA ASP A 139 -1.66 0.53 18.08
C ASP A 139 -1.57 0.74 16.57
N PHE A 140 -1.84 -0.33 15.81
CA PHE A 140 -1.99 -0.31 14.35
C PHE A 140 -3.29 -1.00 13.97
N TYR A 141 -4.03 -0.43 13.04
CA TYR A 141 -5.23 -1.06 12.56
C TYR A 141 -5.08 -1.58 11.14
N TYR A 142 -5.23 -2.89 11.04
CA TYR A 142 -5.24 -3.67 9.82
C TYR A 142 -5.98 -4.98 10.10
N PRO A 143 -7.00 -5.38 9.31
CA PRO A 143 -7.89 -6.50 9.68
C PRO A 143 -7.19 -7.81 10.00
N PHE A 144 -6.20 -8.20 9.20
CA PHE A 144 -5.44 -9.44 9.37
C PHE A 144 -4.10 -9.26 10.07
N GLU A 145 -3.81 -8.07 10.59
CA GLU A 145 -2.49 -7.75 11.13
C GLU A 145 -2.12 -8.64 12.30
N LEU A 146 -0.87 -9.04 12.29
CA LEU A 146 -0.22 -9.78 13.37
C LEU A 146 -0.87 -11.13 13.71
N TYR A 147 -1.67 -11.69 12.79
CA TYR A 147 -2.32 -12.99 13.04
C TYR A 147 -1.30 -14.11 13.31
N TRP A 148 -0.10 -14.02 12.75
CA TRP A 148 0.98 -14.98 12.96
C TRP A 148 1.62 -14.86 14.34
N GLU A 149 1.35 -13.81 15.10
CA GLU A 149 1.78 -13.62 16.47
C GLU A 149 0.83 -14.26 17.49
N ILE A 150 -0.32 -14.74 17.04
CA ILE A 150 -1.26 -15.48 17.86
C ILE A 150 -0.69 -16.89 18.07
N GLU A 151 -0.14 -17.16 19.27
CA GLU A 151 0.52 -18.43 19.59
C GLU A 151 -0.44 -19.63 19.57
N ASP A 152 -1.68 -19.42 20.03
CA ASP A 152 -2.71 -20.47 20.04
C ASP A 152 -3.30 -20.64 18.64
N GLU A 153 -2.97 -21.75 17.98
CA GLU A 153 -3.41 -22.06 16.63
C GLU A 153 -4.95 -22.06 16.50
N ALA A 154 -5.69 -22.50 17.50
CA ALA A 154 -7.16 -22.51 17.45
C ALA A 154 -7.72 -21.07 17.50
N VAL A 155 -7.12 -20.19 18.30
CA VAL A 155 -7.44 -18.77 18.35
C VAL A 155 -7.09 -18.10 17.03
N GLN A 156 -5.90 -18.37 16.50
CA GLN A 156 -5.45 -17.86 15.19
C GLN A 156 -6.42 -18.23 14.07
N GLN A 157 -6.75 -19.52 13.95
CA GLN A 157 -7.67 -20.00 12.92
C GLN A 157 -9.10 -19.43 13.08
N LYS A 158 -9.55 -19.27 14.32
CA LYS A 158 -10.84 -18.64 14.60
C LYS A 158 -10.83 -17.17 14.19
N PHE A 159 -9.78 -16.44 14.52
CA PHE A 159 -9.60 -15.04 14.15
C PHE A 159 -9.63 -14.86 12.62
N LEU A 160 -8.80 -15.61 11.89
CA LEU A 160 -8.74 -15.55 10.43
C LEU A 160 -10.08 -15.83 9.77
N ARG A 161 -10.80 -16.86 10.23
CA ARG A 161 -12.16 -17.14 9.72
C ARG A 161 -13.11 -16.00 10.02
N THR A 162 -13.15 -15.52 11.27
CA THR A 162 -14.05 -14.44 11.67
C THR A 162 -13.83 -13.19 10.83
N VAL A 163 -12.59 -12.75 10.67
CA VAL A 163 -12.28 -11.54 9.86
C VAL A 163 -12.56 -11.79 8.39
N SER A 164 -12.24 -12.97 7.86
CA SER A 164 -12.56 -13.33 6.48
C SER A 164 -14.06 -13.31 6.19
N ASP A 165 -14.87 -13.83 7.12
CA ASP A 165 -16.33 -13.82 7.00
C ASP A 165 -16.89 -12.39 7.08
N LEU A 166 -16.35 -11.54 7.95
CA LEU A 166 -16.74 -10.14 8.08
C LEU A 166 -16.43 -9.33 6.82
N LEU A 167 -15.22 -9.49 6.27
CA LEU A 167 -14.79 -8.76 5.08
C LEU A 167 -15.45 -9.26 3.79
N GLY A 168 -15.93 -10.51 3.80
CA GLY A 168 -16.46 -11.16 2.60
C GLY A 168 -15.40 -11.36 1.50
N PRO A 169 -15.83 -11.70 0.28
CA PRO A 169 -14.91 -12.05 -0.81
C PRO A 169 -14.30 -10.85 -1.54
N GLY A 170 -14.78 -9.63 -1.28
CA GLY A 170 -14.44 -8.43 -2.05
C GLY A 170 -14.99 -8.46 -3.49
N SER A 171 -14.85 -7.36 -4.20
CA SER A 171 -15.34 -7.22 -5.57
C SER A 171 -14.44 -6.31 -6.42
N ILE A 172 -14.59 -6.40 -7.75
CA ILE A 172 -13.97 -5.45 -8.69
C ILE A 172 -14.41 -4.00 -8.38
N GLY A 173 -15.66 -3.82 -7.94
CA GLY A 173 -16.17 -2.50 -7.54
C GLY A 173 -15.32 -1.85 -6.46
N ASP A 174 -14.93 -2.61 -5.43
CA ASP A 174 -14.11 -2.09 -4.33
C ASP A 174 -12.74 -1.59 -4.83
N VAL A 175 -12.10 -2.32 -5.74
CA VAL A 175 -10.84 -1.86 -6.37
C VAL A 175 -11.06 -0.57 -7.16
N ILE A 176 -12.14 -0.49 -7.93
CA ILE A 176 -12.43 0.68 -8.76
C ILE A 176 -12.79 1.89 -7.92
N ASP A 177 -13.45 1.73 -6.79
CA ASP A 177 -13.76 2.84 -5.87
C ASP A 177 -12.48 3.49 -5.33
N HIS A 178 -11.44 2.70 -5.01
CA HIS A 178 -10.13 3.22 -4.64
C HIS A 178 -9.43 3.91 -5.83
N ILE A 179 -9.56 3.38 -7.04
CA ILE A 179 -9.04 4.03 -8.26
C ILE A 179 -9.74 5.37 -8.48
N ASP A 180 -11.07 5.42 -8.42
CA ASP A 180 -11.86 6.63 -8.59
C ASP A 180 -11.47 7.71 -7.58
N TYR A 181 -11.24 7.32 -6.32
CA TYR A 181 -10.80 8.25 -5.29
C TYR A 181 -9.47 8.90 -5.66
N ILE A 182 -8.47 8.10 -6.03
CA ILE A 182 -7.15 8.61 -6.45
C ILE A 182 -7.28 9.49 -7.69
N VAL A 183 -8.02 9.04 -8.71
CA VAL A 183 -8.25 9.79 -9.95
C VAL A 183 -8.92 11.14 -9.68
N SER A 184 -9.95 11.16 -8.82
CA SER A 184 -10.65 12.41 -8.47
C SER A 184 -9.77 13.41 -7.76
N ARG A 185 -8.75 12.93 -7.04
CA ARG A 185 -7.86 13.75 -6.22
C ARG A 185 -6.62 14.26 -6.97
N ILE A 186 -5.93 13.39 -7.68
CA ILE A 186 -4.64 13.70 -8.33
C ILE A 186 -4.59 13.37 -9.82
N GLY A 187 -5.67 12.86 -10.39
CA GLY A 187 -5.78 12.57 -11.83
C GLY A 187 -5.40 11.15 -12.23
N VAL A 188 -5.87 10.74 -13.41
CA VAL A 188 -5.69 9.39 -13.96
C VAL A 188 -4.23 9.03 -14.26
N ASP A 189 -3.37 10.02 -14.42
CA ASP A 189 -1.94 9.81 -14.70
C ASP A 189 -1.14 9.27 -13.48
N HIS A 190 -1.77 9.21 -12.31
CA HIS A 190 -1.13 8.85 -11.05
C HIS A 190 -1.65 7.56 -10.42
N VAL A 191 -2.43 6.77 -11.14
CA VAL A 191 -2.98 5.51 -10.63
C VAL A 191 -2.60 4.33 -11.52
N GLY A 192 -2.44 3.17 -10.90
CA GLY A 192 -2.13 1.90 -11.55
C GLY A 192 -2.79 0.72 -10.85
N ILE A 193 -2.56 -0.48 -11.38
CA ILE A 193 -2.99 -1.75 -10.78
C ILE A 193 -1.78 -2.43 -10.16
N GLY A 194 -1.85 -2.68 -8.85
CA GLY A 194 -1.00 -3.62 -8.14
C GLY A 194 -1.70 -4.96 -8.00
N THR A 195 -0.98 -6.01 -7.68
CA THR A 195 -1.58 -7.33 -7.51
C THR A 195 -1.34 -7.94 -6.13
N ASP A 196 -0.10 -7.97 -5.71
CA ASP A 196 0.30 -8.60 -4.44
C ASP A 196 -0.18 -10.06 -4.28
N PHE A 197 -0.43 -10.76 -5.41
CA PHE A 197 -0.99 -12.11 -5.44
C PHE A 197 -0.14 -13.14 -4.68
N ASN A 198 1.17 -12.98 -4.70
CA ASN A 198 2.10 -13.86 -4.01
C ASN A 198 2.01 -13.77 -2.47
N HIS A 199 1.33 -12.75 -1.93
CA HIS A 199 1.08 -12.56 -0.51
C HIS A 199 -0.37 -12.81 -0.09
N GLY A 200 -1.14 -13.56 -0.90
CA GLY A 200 -2.52 -13.92 -0.59
C GLY A 200 -3.55 -12.84 -0.90
N SER A 201 -3.19 -11.87 -1.71
CA SER A 201 -4.13 -10.94 -2.30
C SER A 201 -5.08 -11.65 -3.26
N GLY A 202 -6.24 -11.07 -3.48
CA GLY A 202 -7.26 -11.57 -4.39
C GLY A 202 -8.67 -11.25 -3.88
N ILE A 203 -9.57 -11.00 -4.82
CA ILE A 203 -10.98 -10.71 -4.61
C ILE A 203 -11.80 -11.46 -5.67
N THR A 204 -13.11 -11.54 -5.48
CA THR A 204 -13.98 -12.14 -6.50
C THR A 204 -13.81 -11.45 -7.85
N GLY A 205 -13.39 -12.21 -8.85
CA GLY A 205 -13.17 -11.76 -10.22
C GLY A 205 -11.78 -11.18 -10.49
N PHE A 206 -10.89 -11.13 -9.49
CA PHE A 206 -9.47 -10.77 -9.67
C PHE A 206 -8.59 -11.46 -8.62
N ASN A 207 -8.51 -12.80 -8.72
CA ASN A 207 -7.66 -13.63 -7.84
C ASN A 207 -6.30 -13.95 -8.45
N ASP A 208 -6.20 -13.84 -9.77
CA ASP A 208 -4.95 -14.06 -10.50
C ASP A 208 -4.95 -13.30 -11.84
N ALA A 209 -3.84 -13.38 -12.56
CA ALA A 209 -3.65 -12.65 -13.80
C ALA A 209 -4.63 -13.06 -14.93
N SER A 210 -5.20 -14.27 -14.90
CA SER A 210 -6.16 -14.72 -15.91
C SER A 210 -7.49 -13.97 -15.82
N GLU A 211 -7.79 -13.38 -14.67
CA GLU A 211 -8.99 -12.60 -14.40
C GLU A 211 -8.81 -11.08 -14.63
N ALA A 212 -7.63 -10.63 -15.05
CA ALA A 212 -7.29 -9.21 -15.25
C ALA A 212 -8.26 -8.46 -16.17
N LEU A 213 -8.86 -9.15 -17.15
CA LEU A 213 -9.86 -8.57 -18.05
C LEU A 213 -11.09 -8.03 -17.29
N ASN A 214 -11.45 -8.62 -16.16
CA ASN A 214 -12.58 -8.19 -15.36
C ASN A 214 -12.40 -6.77 -14.79
N VAL A 215 -11.16 -6.41 -14.42
CA VAL A 215 -10.83 -5.03 -14.01
C VAL A 215 -11.01 -4.06 -15.18
N THR A 216 -10.58 -4.44 -16.38
CA THR A 216 -10.80 -3.64 -17.59
C THR A 216 -12.29 -3.42 -17.87
N ILE A 217 -13.09 -4.49 -17.76
CA ILE A 217 -14.55 -4.41 -17.93
C ILE A 217 -15.17 -3.48 -16.85
N GLY A 218 -14.72 -3.59 -15.61
CA GLY A 218 -15.18 -2.73 -14.53
C GLY A 218 -14.84 -1.25 -14.76
N LEU A 219 -13.63 -0.94 -15.20
CA LEU A 219 -13.21 0.42 -15.55
C LEU A 219 -14.03 1.00 -16.72
N LEU A 220 -14.28 0.20 -17.75
CA LEU A 220 -15.16 0.60 -18.86
C LEU A 220 -16.58 0.90 -18.37
N ALA A 221 -17.13 0.05 -17.52
CA ALA A 221 -18.48 0.24 -16.93
C ALA A 221 -18.55 1.50 -16.07
N ARG A 222 -17.43 1.92 -15.42
CA ARG A 222 -17.31 3.15 -14.63
C ARG A 222 -17.13 4.41 -15.52
N GLY A 223 -16.88 4.24 -16.81
CA GLY A 223 -16.79 5.33 -17.80
C GLY A 223 -15.35 5.76 -18.14
N TYR A 224 -14.34 5.01 -17.74
CA TYR A 224 -12.97 5.27 -18.17
C TYR A 224 -12.80 5.04 -19.66
N SER A 225 -12.08 5.95 -20.34
CA SER A 225 -11.73 5.78 -21.75
C SER A 225 -10.69 4.67 -21.96
N ALA A 226 -10.57 4.18 -23.20
CA ALA A 226 -9.51 3.22 -23.52
C ALA A 226 -8.10 3.78 -23.26
N GLU A 227 -7.91 5.09 -23.42
CA GLU A 227 -6.65 5.78 -23.12
C GLU A 227 -6.37 5.77 -21.61
N ASP A 228 -7.36 6.09 -20.77
CA ASP A 228 -7.23 6.04 -19.31
C ASP A 228 -6.90 4.64 -18.81
N ILE A 229 -7.59 3.64 -19.35
CA ILE A 229 -7.36 2.23 -19.02
C ILE A 229 -5.94 1.80 -19.40
N HIS A 230 -5.44 2.23 -20.57
CA HIS A 230 -4.05 1.98 -20.95
C HIS A 230 -3.05 2.62 -19.97
N LYS A 231 -3.31 3.84 -19.51
CA LYS A 231 -2.50 4.53 -18.49
C LYS A 231 -2.50 3.74 -17.18
N ILE A 232 -3.69 3.34 -16.69
CA ILE A 232 -3.87 2.60 -15.44
C ILE A 232 -3.16 1.23 -15.50
N TRP A 233 -3.25 0.48 -16.58
CA TRP A 233 -2.62 -0.84 -16.71
C TRP A 233 -1.10 -0.82 -16.78
N GLY A 234 -0.47 0.28 -17.17
CA GLY A 234 0.99 0.30 -17.20
C GLY A 234 1.60 1.56 -17.79
N GLY A 235 0.83 2.36 -18.54
CA GLY A 235 1.33 3.60 -19.15
C GLY A 235 1.93 4.55 -18.11
N ASN A 236 1.27 4.69 -16.94
CA ASN A 236 1.73 5.53 -15.85
C ASN A 236 3.03 5.01 -15.21
N PHE A 237 3.13 3.71 -14.96
CA PHE A 237 4.38 3.10 -14.47
C PHE A 237 5.54 3.30 -15.47
N LEU A 238 5.29 3.08 -16.77
CA LEU A 238 6.30 3.28 -17.79
C LEU A 238 6.74 4.74 -17.91
N ARG A 239 5.85 5.69 -17.63
CA ARG A 239 6.18 7.12 -17.54
C ARG A 239 7.16 7.37 -16.40
N VAL A 240 6.88 6.87 -15.20
CA VAL A 240 7.77 6.96 -14.04
C VAL A 240 9.11 6.29 -14.34
N PHE A 241 9.10 5.08 -14.89
CA PHE A 241 10.32 4.35 -15.24
C PHE A 241 11.24 5.17 -16.18
N ARG A 242 10.66 5.81 -17.21
CA ARG A 242 11.42 6.66 -18.14
C ARG A 242 11.91 7.94 -17.46
N ALA A 243 11.09 8.57 -16.61
CA ALA A 243 11.48 9.79 -15.91
C ALA A 243 12.68 9.57 -14.98
N VAL A 244 12.69 8.46 -14.25
CA VAL A 244 13.80 8.11 -13.34
C VAL A 244 15.07 7.79 -14.12
N ALA A 245 14.98 7.10 -15.25
CA ALA A 245 16.15 6.82 -16.12
C ALA A 245 16.81 8.10 -16.65
N VAL A 246 16.01 9.13 -16.99
CA VAL A 246 16.52 10.42 -17.48
C VAL A 246 17.18 11.24 -16.34
N SER A 247 16.70 11.12 -15.11
CA SER A 247 17.29 11.82 -13.95
C SER A 247 18.72 11.36 -13.68
N LYS A 248 19.03 10.09 -13.90
CA LYS A 248 20.39 9.54 -13.83
C LYS A 248 21.36 10.23 -14.79
N ASP A 249 20.93 10.47 -16.04
CA ASP A 249 21.80 11.06 -17.07
C ASP A 249 22.15 12.53 -16.78
N LYS A 250 21.35 13.22 -15.95
CA LYS A 250 21.65 14.57 -15.46
C LYS A 250 22.68 14.53 -14.34
N ALA A 251 22.51 13.63 -13.37
CA ALA A 251 23.43 13.49 -12.23
C ALA A 251 24.85 13.04 -12.60
N ILE A 252 25.03 12.38 -13.76
CA ILE A 252 26.36 11.96 -14.25
C ILE A 252 27.10 13.11 -14.98
N LYS A 253 26.37 14.16 -15.39
CA LYS A 253 26.92 15.30 -16.17
C LYS A 253 27.26 16.52 -15.30
N GLU A 254 26.89 16.51 -14.03
CA GLU A 254 27.28 17.49 -13.00
C GLU A 254 28.39 16.93 -12.12
#